data_099ae29e85be3d3f2e632545819cdafc
#
_entry.id   099ae29e85be3d3f2e632545819cdafc
#
_cell.length_a   1.000
_cell.length_b   1.000
_cell.length_c   1.000
_cell.angle_alpha   90.00
_cell.angle_beta   90.00
_cell.angle_gamma   90.00
#
_symmetry.space_group_name_H-M   'P 1'
#
loop_
_entity.id
_entity.type
_entity.pdbx_description
1 polymer ?
#
loop_
_entity_poly.entity_id
_entity_poly.type
_entity_poly.pdbx_seq_one_letter_code
_entity_poly.pdbx_strand_id
1 'polypeptide(L)'
;RTNNALYLSWDHAFNDRFSTTVGLRGEMIDDPFDDQRIINPQFQTLYKINDTTSWYINVGRAFQMPTVDAYFSNKAAAGGLKPEKGWTYETGVKKLIGDKSSLKFAVYHMDFDNKLGWSDKDPLTGLQHAINKGEFRNTGVEVEFARTVNAHWDYSLGLGYGNPEIRDPSKKNSKWEQDAGRIDIAAALTYRADKVRSTMTFKYLGDRECYSIYGDVPSRIRLTWNTIYDITPRDTVSLTLNNLLDHKNYANRYGNLELPFNWRLSYSHRF
;
A
#
# COMPACT_ATOMS: atom_id res chain seq x y z
N ARG A 1 21.51 -12.88 6.70
CA ARG A 1 20.38 -12.60 7.62
C ARG A 1 19.50 -13.83 7.72
N THR A 2 19.22 -14.28 8.94
CA THR A 2 18.28 -15.36 9.25
C THR A 2 17.16 -14.79 10.10
N ASN A 3 15.91 -15.15 9.81
CA ASN A 3 14.75 -14.71 10.57
C ASN A 3 13.97 -15.92 11.09
N ASN A 4 13.81 -16.01 12.41
CA ASN A 4 13.00 -17.00 13.10
C ASN A 4 11.81 -16.26 13.73
N ALA A 5 10.59 -16.71 13.47
CA ALA A 5 9.40 -16.05 13.97
C ALA A 5 8.41 -17.05 14.56
N LEU A 6 7.75 -16.64 15.65
CA LEU A 6 6.61 -17.33 16.23
C LEU A 6 5.41 -16.38 16.23
N TYR A 7 4.26 -16.88 15.80
CA TYR A 7 2.99 -16.17 15.81
C TYR A 7 1.96 -16.94 16.62
N LEU A 8 1.26 -16.21 17.49
CA LEU A 8 0.11 -16.69 18.25
C LEU A 8 -1.10 -15.83 17.90
N SER A 9 -2.25 -16.46 17.68
CA SER A 9 -3.53 -15.78 17.48
C SER A 9 -4.59 -16.38 18.39
N TRP A 10 -5.38 -15.52 18.96
CA TRP A 10 -6.58 -15.88 19.71
C TRP A 10 -7.78 -15.16 19.11
N ASP A 11 -8.72 -15.97 18.61
CA ASP A 11 -9.95 -15.51 18.00
C ASP A 11 -11.12 -15.87 18.92
N HIS A 12 -11.94 -14.89 19.25
CA HIS A 12 -13.08 -15.10 20.14
C HIS A 12 -14.34 -14.36 19.66
N ALA A 13 -15.43 -15.13 19.54
CA ALA A 13 -16.77 -14.57 19.35
C ALA A 13 -17.50 -14.51 20.69
N PHE A 14 -17.65 -13.30 21.24
CA PHE A 14 -18.39 -13.09 22.49
C PHE A 14 -19.89 -13.37 22.32
N ASN A 15 -20.39 -13.09 21.12
CA ASN A 15 -21.75 -13.40 20.69
C ASN A 15 -21.85 -13.31 19.17
N ASP A 16 -23.03 -13.47 18.59
CA ASP A 16 -23.26 -13.45 17.14
C ASP A 16 -22.93 -12.08 16.48
N ARG A 17 -22.79 -11.03 17.27
CA ARG A 17 -22.54 -9.67 16.80
C ARG A 17 -21.14 -9.15 17.10
N PHE A 18 -20.46 -9.69 18.09
CA PHE A 18 -19.19 -9.14 18.56
C PHE A 18 -18.10 -10.21 18.60
N SER A 19 -17.03 -9.98 17.84
CA SER A 19 -15.85 -10.83 17.80
C SER A 19 -14.57 -10.01 17.86
N THR A 20 -13.52 -10.62 18.40
CA THR A 20 -12.20 -10.01 18.55
C THR A 20 -11.11 -11.02 18.20
N THR A 21 -10.07 -10.55 17.54
CA THR A 21 -8.82 -11.27 17.30
C THR A 21 -7.68 -10.53 17.98
N VAL A 22 -6.89 -11.23 18.78
CA VAL A 22 -5.63 -10.73 19.35
C VAL A 22 -4.50 -11.58 18.80
N GLY A 23 -3.53 -10.95 18.20
CA GLY A 23 -2.34 -11.61 17.65
C GLY A 23 -1.07 -11.06 18.27
N LEU A 24 -0.09 -11.93 18.42
CA LEU A 24 1.26 -11.56 18.86
C LEU A 24 2.28 -12.30 18.00
N ARG A 25 3.16 -11.54 17.34
CA ARG A 25 4.26 -12.07 16.56
C ARG A 25 5.59 -11.65 17.16
N GLY A 26 6.40 -12.62 17.58
CA GLY A 26 7.77 -12.42 18.00
C GLY A 26 8.72 -12.82 16.88
N GLU A 27 9.75 -12.01 16.63
CA GLU A 27 10.78 -12.28 15.64
C GLU A 27 12.17 -12.13 16.25
N MET A 28 13.03 -13.09 15.95
CA MET A 28 14.45 -13.06 16.24
C MET A 28 15.19 -13.05 14.89
N ILE A 29 15.90 -11.98 14.65
CA ILE A 29 16.59 -11.73 13.39
C ILE A 29 18.08 -11.66 13.67
N ASP A 30 18.80 -12.69 13.23
CA ASP A 30 20.26 -12.73 13.27
C ASP A 30 20.77 -11.96 12.05
N ASP A 31 21.34 -10.81 12.30
CA ASP A 31 21.81 -9.89 11.25
C ASP A 31 23.33 -9.72 11.38
N PRO A 32 24.10 -9.75 10.29
CA PRO A 32 25.55 -9.56 10.32
C PRO A 32 26.04 -8.27 10.98
N PHE A 33 25.13 -7.31 11.16
CA PHE A 33 25.45 -5.97 11.68
C PHE A 33 24.89 -5.71 13.07
N ASP A 34 23.64 -6.17 13.34
CA ASP A 34 22.98 -5.98 14.64
C ASP A 34 21.74 -6.90 14.77
N ASP A 35 21.81 -7.83 15.70
CA ASP A 35 20.71 -8.76 15.97
C ASP A 35 19.50 -8.04 16.53
N GLN A 36 18.33 -8.38 16.01
CA GLN A 36 17.08 -7.74 16.40
C GLN A 36 16.10 -8.73 17.04
N ARG A 37 15.42 -8.28 18.08
CA ARG A 37 14.27 -8.97 18.67
C ARG A 37 13.08 -8.02 18.60
N ILE A 38 12.03 -8.42 17.88
CA ILE A 38 10.89 -7.55 17.57
C ILE A 38 9.62 -8.25 17.97
N ILE A 39 8.74 -7.52 18.67
CA ILE A 39 7.41 -7.99 19.03
C ILE A 39 6.39 -7.09 18.35
N ASN A 40 5.49 -7.71 17.58
CA ASN A 40 4.42 -7.06 16.84
C ASN A 40 3.06 -7.55 17.35
N PRO A 41 2.42 -6.82 18.27
CA PRO A 41 1.05 -7.08 18.66
C PRO A 41 0.09 -6.58 17.59
N GLN A 42 -1.06 -7.26 17.48
CA GLN A 42 -2.20 -6.83 16.67
C GLN A 42 -3.49 -7.07 17.43
N PHE A 43 -4.44 -6.19 17.20
CA PHE A 43 -5.77 -6.26 17.75
C PHE A 43 -6.78 -5.92 16.67
N GLN A 44 -7.79 -6.76 16.50
CA GLN A 44 -8.89 -6.53 15.59
C GLN A 44 -10.19 -6.80 16.29
N THR A 45 -11.21 -6.02 16.00
CA THR A 45 -12.56 -6.28 16.48
C THR A 45 -13.59 -5.97 15.41
N LEU A 46 -14.67 -6.74 15.41
CA LEU A 46 -15.81 -6.56 14.53
C LEU A 46 -17.08 -6.54 15.36
N TYR A 47 -17.90 -5.52 15.13
CA TYR A 47 -19.24 -5.41 15.71
C TYR A 47 -20.28 -5.31 14.60
N LYS A 48 -21.17 -6.31 14.50
CA LYS A 48 -22.31 -6.31 13.59
C LYS A 48 -23.42 -5.44 14.21
N ILE A 49 -23.58 -4.23 13.68
CA ILE A 49 -24.65 -3.30 14.08
C ILE A 49 -26.00 -3.92 13.73
N ASN A 50 -26.08 -4.51 12.52
CA ASN A 50 -27.19 -5.33 12.05
C ASN A 50 -26.69 -6.29 10.95
N ASP A 51 -27.58 -7.02 10.29
CA ASP A 51 -27.22 -8.06 9.29
C ASP A 51 -26.49 -7.49 8.06
N THR A 52 -26.63 -6.21 7.79
CA THR A 52 -26.03 -5.56 6.61
C THR A 52 -24.92 -4.59 6.95
N THR A 53 -24.71 -4.24 8.23
CA THR A 53 -23.79 -3.19 8.64
C THR A 53 -22.90 -3.68 9.76
N SER A 54 -21.60 -3.55 9.57
CA SER A 54 -20.59 -3.88 10.59
C SER A 54 -19.64 -2.69 10.80
N TRP A 55 -19.25 -2.48 12.03
CA TRP A 55 -18.19 -1.59 12.43
C TRP A 55 -16.97 -2.41 12.84
N TYR A 56 -15.77 -1.93 12.57
CA TYR A 56 -14.53 -2.61 12.92
C TYR A 56 -13.44 -1.64 13.40
N ILE A 57 -12.51 -2.16 14.18
CA ILE A 57 -11.25 -1.52 14.55
C ILE A 57 -10.12 -2.50 14.25
N ASN A 58 -9.03 -1.98 13.71
CA ASN A 58 -7.75 -2.67 13.54
C ASN A 58 -6.65 -1.81 14.16
N VAL A 59 -5.83 -2.40 15.03
CA VAL A 59 -4.63 -1.79 15.59
C VAL A 59 -3.50 -2.79 15.46
N GLY A 60 -2.37 -2.38 14.92
CA GLY A 60 -1.24 -3.28 14.76
C GLY A 60 0.09 -2.55 14.75
N ARG A 61 1.11 -3.23 15.24
CA ARG A 61 2.49 -2.80 15.10
C ARG A 61 3.13 -3.48 13.91
N ALA A 62 3.90 -2.71 13.14
CA ALA A 62 4.67 -3.21 12.01
C ALA A 62 6.13 -2.77 12.11
N PHE A 63 7.01 -3.45 11.38
CA PHE A 63 8.40 -3.06 11.24
C PHE A 63 8.94 -3.39 9.85
N GLN A 64 10.02 -2.72 9.47
CA GLN A 64 10.80 -3.01 8.28
C GLN A 64 12.28 -3.00 8.60
N MET A 65 12.96 -4.12 8.31
CA MET A 65 14.42 -4.19 8.44
C MET A 65 15.10 -3.39 7.34
N PRO A 66 16.22 -2.71 7.64
CA PRO A 66 17.07 -2.13 6.62
C PRO A 66 17.49 -3.18 5.58
N THR A 67 17.59 -2.78 4.33
CA THR A 67 18.11 -3.68 3.28
C THR A 67 19.59 -3.95 3.49
N VAL A 68 20.10 -5.05 2.96
CA VAL A 68 21.53 -5.38 3.02
C VAL A 68 22.38 -4.28 2.39
N ASP A 69 21.93 -3.71 1.25
CA ASP A 69 22.61 -2.58 0.58
C ASP A 69 22.67 -1.32 1.45
N ALA A 70 21.63 -1.05 2.24
CA ALA A 70 21.63 0.06 3.18
C ALA A 70 22.74 -0.09 4.24
N TYR A 71 22.94 -1.28 4.77
CA TYR A 71 24.02 -1.55 5.70
C TYR A 71 25.39 -1.39 5.05
N PHE A 72 25.60 -1.90 3.85
CA PHE A 72 26.87 -1.72 3.14
C PHE A 72 27.19 -0.26 2.86
N SER A 73 26.20 0.53 2.50
CA SER A 73 26.38 1.99 2.30
C SER A 73 26.72 2.71 3.60
N ASN A 74 26.31 2.16 4.77
CA ASN A 74 26.53 2.76 6.09
C ASN A 74 27.84 2.27 6.77
N LYS A 75 28.64 1.42 6.13
CA LYS A 75 29.83 0.80 6.74
C LYS A 75 30.86 1.82 7.27
N ALA A 76 30.83 3.04 6.80
CA ALA A 76 31.69 4.13 7.27
C ALA A 76 31.08 4.95 8.43
N ALA A 77 29.78 4.81 8.69
CA ALA A 77 29.13 5.49 9.80
C ALA A 77 29.12 4.57 11.03
N ALA A 78 29.69 5.02 12.12
CA ALA A 78 29.94 4.26 13.35
C ALA A 78 28.67 3.86 14.14
N GLY A 79 27.49 3.86 13.55
CA GLY A 79 26.23 3.46 14.16
C GLY A 79 25.43 2.50 13.30
N GLY A 80 24.98 1.39 13.88
CA GLY A 80 24.11 0.44 13.19
C GLY A 80 22.76 1.06 12.77
N LEU A 81 22.22 0.59 11.66
CA LEU A 81 20.87 0.97 11.23
C LEU A 81 19.83 0.22 12.08
N LYS A 82 18.84 0.94 12.59
CA LYS A 82 17.71 0.37 13.32
C LYS A 82 16.57 0.03 12.37
N PRO A 83 15.76 -0.99 12.67
CA PRO A 83 14.51 -1.22 11.94
C PRO A 83 13.57 -0.03 12.04
N GLU A 84 12.89 0.29 10.94
CA GLU A 84 11.71 1.15 10.99
C GLU A 84 10.63 0.42 11.80
N LYS A 85 9.96 1.09 12.74
CA LYS A 85 8.90 0.50 13.56
C LYS A 85 7.77 1.51 13.71
N GLY A 86 6.55 1.03 13.68
CA GLY A 86 5.41 1.93 13.83
C GLY A 86 4.11 1.22 14.15
N TRP A 87 3.09 2.03 14.38
CA TRP A 87 1.75 1.61 14.65
C TRP A 87 0.81 2.02 13.52
N THR A 88 -0.17 1.17 13.28
CA THR A 88 -1.27 1.45 12.37
C THR A 88 -2.58 1.31 13.14
N TYR A 89 -3.46 2.28 12.94
CA TYR A 89 -4.79 2.35 13.53
C TYR A 89 -5.79 2.56 12.40
N GLU A 90 -6.80 1.73 12.33
CA GLU A 90 -7.88 1.87 11.36
C GLU A 90 -9.21 1.58 12.05
N THR A 91 -10.23 2.37 11.74
CA THR A 91 -11.61 2.07 12.07
C THR A 91 -12.49 2.38 10.88
N GLY A 92 -13.58 1.62 10.74
CA GLY A 92 -14.44 1.82 9.60
C GLY A 92 -15.76 1.08 9.70
N VAL A 93 -16.63 1.39 8.75
CA VAL A 93 -17.94 0.77 8.60
C VAL A 93 -18.00 0.08 7.25
N LYS A 94 -18.50 -1.17 7.25
CA LYS A 94 -18.85 -1.92 6.04
C LYS A 94 -20.35 -2.09 5.99
N LYS A 95 -20.96 -1.80 4.84
CA LYS A 95 -22.40 -1.90 4.65
C LYS A 95 -22.74 -2.61 3.33
N LEU A 96 -23.63 -3.60 3.42
CA LEU A 96 -24.29 -4.19 2.27
C LEU A 96 -25.53 -3.36 1.93
N ILE A 97 -25.71 -3.01 0.67
CA ILE A 97 -26.84 -2.22 0.17
C ILE A 97 -27.60 -3.10 -0.80
N GLY A 98 -28.66 -3.73 -0.29
CA GLY A 98 -29.29 -4.86 -0.97
C GLY A 98 -28.31 -6.00 -1.22
N ASP A 99 -28.60 -6.85 -2.20
CA ASP A 99 -27.84 -8.07 -2.50
C ASP A 99 -26.65 -7.82 -3.45
N LYS A 100 -26.54 -6.63 -4.00
CA LYS A 100 -25.65 -6.35 -5.15
C LYS A 100 -24.67 -5.22 -4.93
N SER A 101 -24.68 -4.55 -3.79
CA SER A 101 -23.79 -3.43 -3.55
C SER A 101 -23.17 -3.49 -2.16
N SER A 102 -21.93 -3.03 -2.08
CA SER A 102 -21.21 -2.87 -0.80
C SER A 102 -20.57 -1.49 -0.73
N LEU A 103 -20.54 -0.94 0.47
CA LEU A 103 -19.86 0.31 0.81
C LEU A 103 -18.95 0.05 2.00
N LYS A 104 -17.70 0.50 1.91
CA LYS A 104 -16.76 0.60 3.02
C LYS A 104 -16.38 2.07 3.19
N PHE A 105 -16.38 2.53 4.41
CA PHE A 105 -15.78 3.79 4.84
C PHE A 105 -14.77 3.50 5.92
N ALA A 106 -13.56 4.05 5.83
CA ALA A 106 -12.50 3.88 6.80
C ALA A 106 -11.83 5.22 7.11
N VAL A 107 -11.36 5.35 8.35
CA VAL A 107 -10.42 6.39 8.80
C VAL A 107 -9.21 5.67 9.35
N TYR A 108 -8.02 6.12 9.00
CA TYR A 108 -6.79 5.51 9.45
C TYR A 108 -5.75 6.54 9.91
N HIS A 109 -4.88 6.08 10.77
CA HIS A 109 -3.66 6.77 11.17
C HIS A 109 -2.52 5.77 11.24
N MET A 110 -1.34 6.17 10.77
CA MET A 110 -0.11 5.41 10.95
C MET A 110 1.02 6.36 11.32
N ASP A 111 1.91 5.87 12.18
CA ASP A 111 3.13 6.55 12.59
C ASP A 111 4.29 5.57 12.64
N PHE A 112 5.43 5.96 12.13
CA PHE A 112 6.64 5.15 12.06
C PHE A 112 7.86 5.96 12.48
N ASP A 113 8.67 5.36 13.34
CA ASP A 113 9.97 5.86 13.77
C ASP A 113 11.11 5.19 13.01
N ASN A 114 12.28 5.82 13.08
CA ASN A 114 13.52 5.32 12.45
C ASN A 114 13.42 5.16 10.94
N LYS A 115 12.62 6.01 10.26
CA LYS A 115 12.49 5.99 8.80
C LYS A 115 13.86 6.04 8.15
N LEU A 116 14.15 5.08 7.28
CA LEU A 116 15.40 5.04 6.54
C LEU A 116 15.45 6.15 5.49
N GLY A 117 16.59 6.79 5.41
CA GLY A 117 16.88 7.84 4.45
C GLY A 117 18.37 7.87 4.12
N TRP A 118 18.79 8.92 3.42
CA TRP A 118 20.17 9.13 3.05
C TRP A 118 20.74 10.32 3.79
N SER A 119 21.98 10.22 4.25
CA SER A 119 22.73 11.35 4.83
C SER A 119 22.86 12.50 3.81
N ASP A 120 23.23 13.65 4.29
CA ASP A 120 23.77 14.69 3.39
C ASP A 120 25.04 14.15 2.71
N LYS A 121 25.40 14.71 1.57
CA LYS A 121 26.65 14.33 0.89
C LYS A 121 27.84 14.69 1.73
N ASP A 122 28.75 13.76 1.93
CA ASP A 122 30.02 14.00 2.56
C ASP A 122 30.80 15.05 1.73
N PRO A 123 31.24 16.18 2.32
CA PRO A 123 31.89 17.24 1.57
C PRO A 123 33.22 16.84 0.89
N LEU A 124 33.88 15.80 1.39
CA LEU A 124 35.17 15.33 0.89
C LEU A 124 35.01 14.25 -0.18
N THR A 125 34.08 13.33 0.01
CA THR A 125 33.92 12.17 -0.87
C THR A 125 32.75 12.30 -1.83
N GLY A 126 31.80 13.19 -1.57
CA GLY A 126 30.54 13.33 -2.32
C GLY A 126 29.56 12.19 -2.11
N LEU A 127 29.91 11.21 -1.25
CA LEU A 127 29.09 10.01 -1.01
C LEU A 127 28.00 10.28 0.03
N GLN A 128 26.92 9.56 -0.12
CA GLN A 128 25.83 9.48 0.86
C GLN A 128 25.78 8.06 1.43
N HIS A 129 25.35 7.93 2.68
CA HIS A 129 25.14 6.65 3.33
C HIS A 129 23.73 6.58 3.93
N ALA A 130 23.22 5.37 4.08
CA ALA A 130 21.91 5.16 4.69
C ALA A 130 21.95 5.49 6.19
N ILE A 131 20.93 6.17 6.68
CA ILE A 131 20.75 6.54 8.09
C ILE A 131 19.29 6.36 8.50
N ASN A 132 19.02 6.18 9.78
CA ASN A 132 17.70 6.37 10.34
C ASN A 132 17.48 7.88 10.53
N LYS A 133 16.80 8.49 9.57
CA LYS A 133 16.73 9.94 9.47
C LYS A 133 15.42 10.51 9.95
N GLY A 134 14.33 9.73 9.93
CA GLY A 134 13.04 10.37 9.99
C GLY A 134 11.98 9.67 10.84
N GLU A 135 10.94 10.42 10.99
CA GLU A 135 9.62 9.96 11.43
C GLU A 135 8.66 10.09 10.26
N PHE A 136 7.74 9.17 10.14
CA PHE A 136 6.68 9.20 9.12
C PHE A 136 5.33 9.11 9.79
N ARG A 137 4.37 9.87 9.30
CA ARG A 137 2.96 9.73 9.68
C ARG A 137 2.06 9.86 8.46
N ASN A 138 0.92 9.19 8.52
CA ASN A 138 -0.14 9.37 7.53
C ASN A 138 -1.49 9.23 8.20
N THR A 139 -2.35 10.23 8.04
CA THR A 139 -3.74 10.20 8.49
C THR A 139 -4.63 10.39 7.29
N GLY A 140 -5.65 9.57 7.16
CA GLY A 140 -6.50 9.64 5.98
C GLY A 140 -7.86 8.99 6.14
N VAL A 141 -8.62 9.11 5.07
CA VAL A 141 -9.95 8.52 4.91
C VAL A 141 -10.04 7.78 3.59
N GLU A 142 -10.80 6.69 3.57
CA GLU A 142 -11.04 5.88 2.38
C GLU A 142 -12.52 5.55 2.24
N VAL A 143 -13.01 5.59 1.02
CA VAL A 143 -14.35 5.14 0.64
C VAL A 143 -14.21 4.13 -0.50
N GLU A 144 -14.78 2.96 -0.35
CA GLU A 144 -14.85 1.94 -1.38
C GLU A 144 -16.33 1.60 -1.65
N PHE A 145 -16.71 1.61 -2.89
CA PHE A 145 -18.04 1.18 -3.33
C PHE A 145 -17.90 0.14 -4.43
N ALA A 146 -18.66 -0.95 -4.33
CA ALA A 146 -18.74 -1.96 -5.38
C ALA A 146 -20.19 -2.32 -5.64
N ARG A 147 -20.53 -2.59 -6.92
CA ARG A 147 -21.87 -2.98 -7.34
C ARG A 147 -21.86 -3.97 -8.50
N THR A 148 -22.61 -5.05 -8.33
CA THR A 148 -23.04 -5.92 -9.43
C THR A 148 -24.35 -5.37 -10.01
N VAL A 149 -24.31 -4.84 -11.22
CA VAL A 149 -25.48 -4.24 -11.88
C VAL A 149 -26.43 -5.35 -12.34
N ASN A 150 -25.87 -6.35 -13.04
CA ASN A 150 -26.60 -7.51 -13.56
C ASN A 150 -25.62 -8.68 -13.78
N ALA A 151 -26.05 -9.73 -14.49
CA ALA A 151 -25.21 -10.89 -14.78
C ALA A 151 -23.95 -10.56 -15.61
N HIS A 152 -23.94 -9.45 -16.32
CA HIS A 152 -22.86 -9.08 -17.22
C HIS A 152 -21.97 -7.96 -16.71
N TRP A 153 -22.47 -7.05 -15.87
CA TRP A 153 -21.77 -5.84 -15.49
C TRP A 153 -21.59 -5.70 -13.99
N ASP A 154 -20.37 -5.43 -13.59
CA ASP A 154 -20.02 -4.92 -12.26
C ASP A 154 -19.05 -3.74 -12.34
N TYR A 155 -19.08 -2.91 -11.32
CA TYR A 155 -18.12 -1.82 -11.17
C TYR A 155 -17.72 -1.60 -9.72
N SER A 156 -16.55 -1.00 -9.55
CA SER A 156 -16.06 -0.55 -8.25
C SER A 156 -15.46 0.84 -8.35
N LEU A 157 -15.53 1.59 -7.26
CA LEU A 157 -14.95 2.92 -7.09
C LEU A 157 -14.28 2.98 -5.71
N GLY A 158 -13.01 3.36 -5.67
CA GLY A 158 -12.25 3.68 -4.47
C GLY A 158 -11.82 5.14 -4.50
N LEU A 159 -12.00 5.83 -3.38
CA LEU A 159 -11.58 7.21 -3.16
C LEU A 159 -10.80 7.25 -1.86
N GLY A 160 -9.57 7.74 -1.90
CA GLY A 160 -8.71 7.94 -0.75
C GLY A 160 -8.19 9.37 -0.67
N TYR A 161 -8.15 9.88 0.53
CA TYR A 161 -7.40 11.08 0.87
C TYR A 161 -6.55 10.81 2.09
N GLY A 162 -5.24 11.00 1.97
CA GLY A 162 -4.28 10.85 3.06
C GLY A 162 -3.35 12.06 3.15
N ASN A 163 -2.74 12.24 4.31
CA ASN A 163 -1.71 13.26 4.51
C ASN A 163 -0.39 12.59 4.91
N PRO A 164 0.31 11.91 3.96
CA PRO A 164 1.60 11.28 4.21
C PRO A 164 2.67 12.34 4.40
N GLU A 165 3.28 12.37 5.57
CA GLU A 165 4.29 13.35 5.94
C GLU A 165 5.51 12.67 6.54
N ILE A 166 6.68 13.26 6.29
CA ILE A 166 7.97 12.86 6.85
C ILE A 166 8.61 14.04 7.59
N ARG A 167 9.35 13.74 8.64
CA ARG A 167 10.12 14.72 9.39
C ARG A 167 11.48 14.16 9.76
N ASP A 168 12.52 15.00 9.72
CA ASP A 168 13.87 14.68 10.22
C ASP A 168 14.06 15.33 11.59
N PRO A 169 13.85 14.63 12.72
CA PRO A 169 13.93 15.21 14.05
C PRO A 169 15.37 15.61 14.46
N SER A 170 16.39 15.17 13.73
CA SER A 170 17.79 15.56 13.99
C SER A 170 18.09 16.98 13.55
N LYS A 171 17.28 17.55 12.65
CA LYS A 171 17.44 18.93 12.18
C LYS A 171 16.74 19.93 13.10
N LYS A 172 17.45 20.96 13.51
CA LYS A 172 16.86 22.06 14.26
C LYS A 172 15.73 22.73 13.45
N ASN A 173 14.56 22.87 14.07
CA ASN A 173 13.35 23.43 13.45
C ASN A 173 12.79 22.59 12.27
N SER A 174 13.04 21.28 12.26
CA SER A 174 12.46 20.39 11.28
C SER A 174 10.93 20.44 11.27
N LYS A 175 10.34 20.58 10.10
CA LYS A 175 8.88 20.57 9.89
C LYS A 175 8.46 19.26 9.25
N TRP A 176 7.19 18.93 9.37
CA TRP A 176 6.57 17.88 8.60
C TRP A 176 6.44 18.33 7.15
N GLU A 177 6.89 17.48 6.23
CA GLU A 177 6.87 17.73 4.79
C GLU A 177 6.12 16.60 4.11
N GLN A 178 5.41 16.90 3.05
CA GLN A 178 4.69 15.90 2.27
C GLN A 178 5.64 14.86 1.68
N ASP A 179 5.37 13.55 1.88
CA ASP A 179 6.22 12.46 1.38
C ASP A 179 5.67 11.80 0.11
N ALA A 180 4.34 11.80 -0.09
CA ALA A 180 3.69 11.14 -1.22
C ALA A 180 2.42 11.88 -1.64
N GLY A 181 1.79 11.42 -2.74
CA GLY A 181 0.49 11.96 -3.20
C GLY A 181 -0.62 11.76 -2.16
N ARG A 182 -1.51 12.73 -2.07
CA ARG A 182 -2.60 12.75 -1.08
C ARG A 182 -3.91 12.20 -1.58
N ILE A 183 -4.16 12.27 -2.89
CA ILE A 183 -5.45 11.88 -3.49
C ILE A 183 -5.23 10.59 -4.28
N ASP A 184 -5.95 9.53 -3.92
CA ASP A 184 -5.99 8.28 -4.67
C ASP A 184 -7.42 8.02 -5.17
N ILE A 185 -7.56 7.73 -6.47
CA ILE A 185 -8.82 7.34 -7.08
C ILE A 185 -8.58 6.07 -7.88
N ALA A 186 -9.37 5.04 -7.62
CA ALA A 186 -9.39 3.82 -8.38
C ALA A 186 -10.82 3.50 -8.83
N ALA A 187 -11.00 3.19 -10.11
CA ALA A 187 -12.28 2.73 -10.64
C ALA A 187 -12.06 1.53 -11.55
N ALA A 188 -12.99 0.59 -11.50
CA ALA A 188 -13.00 -0.54 -12.43
C ALA A 188 -14.41 -0.80 -12.93
N LEU A 189 -14.52 -1.10 -14.22
CA LEU A 189 -15.73 -1.55 -14.89
C LEU A 189 -15.44 -2.89 -15.55
N THR A 190 -16.20 -3.91 -15.19
CA THR A 190 -16.03 -5.26 -15.75
C THR A 190 -17.29 -5.70 -16.48
N TYR A 191 -17.09 -6.21 -17.68
CA TYR A 191 -18.10 -6.91 -18.48
C TYR A 191 -17.79 -8.40 -18.53
N ARG A 192 -18.81 -9.23 -18.37
CA ARG A 192 -18.73 -10.69 -18.49
C ARG A 192 -19.86 -11.18 -19.37
N ALA A 193 -19.51 -12.00 -20.36
CA ALA A 193 -20.49 -12.72 -21.17
C ALA A 193 -19.85 -14.01 -21.65
N ASP A 194 -20.50 -15.17 -21.40
CA ASP A 194 -20.06 -16.49 -21.79
C ASP A 194 -18.51 -16.67 -21.70
N LYS A 195 -17.82 -16.53 -22.83
CA LYS A 195 -16.37 -16.73 -22.97
C LYS A 195 -15.53 -15.45 -22.78
N VAL A 196 -16.16 -14.30 -22.59
CA VAL A 196 -15.49 -13.01 -22.54
C VAL A 196 -15.54 -12.41 -21.14
N ARG A 197 -14.37 -11.97 -20.64
CA ARG A 197 -14.28 -11.07 -19.50
C ARG A 197 -13.41 -9.86 -19.88
N SER A 198 -13.98 -8.69 -19.84
CA SER A 198 -13.33 -7.44 -20.20
C SER A 198 -13.40 -6.46 -19.03
N THR A 199 -12.24 -5.93 -18.63
CA THR A 199 -12.14 -5.00 -17.49
C THR A 199 -11.39 -3.74 -17.91
N MET A 200 -12.00 -2.59 -17.67
CA MET A 200 -11.35 -1.28 -17.76
C MET A 200 -11.05 -0.79 -16.34
N THR A 201 -9.80 -0.39 -16.10
CA THR A 201 -9.35 0.11 -14.79
C THR A 201 -8.76 1.50 -14.95
N PHE A 202 -9.27 2.44 -14.19
CA PHE A 202 -8.74 3.80 -14.07
C PHE A 202 -8.05 3.95 -12.71
N LYS A 203 -6.86 4.59 -12.70
CA LYS A 203 -6.15 4.98 -11.47
C LYS A 203 -5.64 6.40 -11.60
N TYR A 204 -5.84 7.18 -10.55
CA TYR A 204 -5.35 8.54 -10.41
C TYR A 204 -4.66 8.69 -9.06
N LEU A 205 -3.47 9.27 -9.06
CA LEU A 205 -2.76 9.69 -7.86
C LEU A 205 -2.43 11.18 -8.02
N GLY A 206 -3.04 12.00 -7.21
CA GLY A 206 -2.95 13.47 -7.29
C GLY A 206 -2.32 14.09 -6.05
N ASP A 207 -2.16 15.42 -6.10
CA ASP A 207 -1.54 16.22 -5.06
C ASP A 207 -0.19 15.61 -4.63
N ARG A 208 0.74 15.56 -5.59
CA ARG A 208 2.06 14.96 -5.46
C ARG A 208 3.15 16.01 -5.27
N GLU A 209 2.84 17.08 -4.56
CA GLU A 209 3.79 18.17 -4.20
C GLU A 209 4.78 17.67 -3.14
N CYS A 210 5.47 16.60 -3.42
CA CYS A 210 6.51 16.10 -2.55
C CYS A 210 7.88 16.55 -3.09
N TYR A 211 8.81 16.77 -2.17
CA TYR A 211 10.18 17.15 -2.52
C TYR A 211 10.75 16.28 -3.63
N SER A 212 11.12 16.90 -4.73
CA SER A 212 11.77 16.27 -5.86
C SER A 212 12.94 17.14 -6.32
N ILE A 213 14.06 16.52 -6.67
CA ILE A 213 15.21 17.24 -7.27
C ILE A 213 14.89 17.79 -8.66
N TYR A 214 13.77 17.43 -9.25
CA TYR A 214 13.31 17.85 -10.59
C TYR A 214 12.10 18.79 -10.54
N GLY A 215 11.72 19.30 -9.35
CA GLY A 215 10.51 20.12 -9.15
C GLY A 215 9.27 19.28 -8.81
N ASP A 216 8.08 19.86 -8.99
CA ASP A 216 6.83 19.21 -8.67
C ASP A 216 6.62 17.94 -9.50
N VAL A 217 6.12 16.88 -8.86
CA VAL A 217 5.79 15.64 -9.53
C VAL A 217 4.33 15.71 -9.99
N PRO A 218 4.04 15.68 -11.32
CA PRO A 218 2.67 15.75 -11.81
C PRO A 218 1.82 14.59 -11.33
N SER A 219 0.51 14.79 -11.34
CA SER A 219 -0.47 13.73 -11.08
C SER A 219 -0.23 12.53 -12.01
N ARG A 220 -0.46 11.35 -11.48
CA ARG A 220 -0.32 10.09 -12.20
C ARG A 220 -1.68 9.61 -12.64
N ILE A 221 -1.85 9.39 -13.94
CA ILE A 221 -3.11 8.94 -14.53
C ILE A 221 -2.83 7.67 -15.32
N ARG A 222 -3.58 6.62 -15.05
CA ARG A 222 -3.45 5.35 -15.77
C ARG A 222 -4.82 4.79 -16.11
N LEU A 223 -5.05 4.56 -17.41
CA LEU A 223 -6.19 3.80 -17.91
C LEU A 223 -5.67 2.52 -18.54
N THR A 224 -6.18 1.37 -18.07
CA THR A 224 -5.80 0.04 -18.56
C THR A 224 -7.05 -0.70 -19.00
N TRP A 225 -6.97 -1.39 -20.12
CA TRP A 225 -8.01 -2.29 -20.59
C TRP A 225 -7.45 -3.70 -20.72
N ASN A 226 -8.10 -4.65 -20.08
CA ASN A 226 -7.77 -6.06 -20.18
C ASN A 226 -8.99 -6.85 -20.65
N THR A 227 -8.81 -7.66 -21.67
CA THR A 227 -9.84 -8.59 -22.16
C THR A 227 -9.29 -10.00 -22.18
N ILE A 228 -10.04 -10.92 -21.65
CA ILE A 228 -9.76 -12.35 -21.63
C ILE A 228 -10.85 -13.04 -22.44
N TYR A 229 -10.45 -13.94 -23.34
CA TYR A 229 -11.33 -14.76 -24.14
C TYR A 229 -10.99 -16.25 -23.95
N ASP A 230 -11.94 -17.03 -23.46
CA ASP A 230 -11.81 -18.47 -23.30
C ASP A 230 -12.18 -19.17 -24.62
N ILE A 231 -11.18 -19.55 -25.41
CA ILE A 231 -11.38 -20.25 -26.70
C ILE A 231 -12.02 -21.60 -26.46
N THR A 232 -11.41 -22.34 -25.52
CA THR A 232 -11.91 -23.64 -25.02
C THR A 232 -11.83 -23.66 -23.49
N PRO A 233 -12.33 -24.67 -22.78
CA PRO A 233 -12.10 -24.80 -21.33
C PRO A 233 -10.63 -24.89 -20.89
N ARG A 234 -9.71 -25.15 -21.84
CA ARG A 234 -8.28 -25.28 -21.59
C ARG A 234 -7.44 -24.14 -22.20
N ASP A 235 -7.99 -23.41 -23.16
CA ASP A 235 -7.26 -22.42 -23.95
C ASP A 235 -7.85 -21.04 -23.74
N THR A 236 -6.99 -20.11 -23.34
CA THR A 236 -7.38 -18.74 -23.05
C THR A 236 -6.41 -17.78 -23.77
N VAL A 237 -6.96 -16.74 -24.40
CA VAL A 237 -6.20 -15.60 -24.92
C VAL A 237 -6.52 -14.36 -24.10
N SER A 238 -5.51 -13.56 -23.78
CA SER A 238 -5.72 -12.28 -23.11
C SER A 238 -4.98 -11.16 -23.82
N LEU A 239 -5.65 -10.02 -23.98
CA LEU A 239 -5.09 -8.76 -24.47
C LEU A 239 -5.13 -7.73 -23.36
N THR A 240 -3.99 -7.14 -23.05
CA THR A 240 -3.88 -6.03 -22.10
C THR A 240 -3.35 -4.80 -22.82
N LEU A 241 -4.07 -3.69 -22.74
CA LEU A 241 -3.66 -2.38 -23.23
C LEU A 241 -3.38 -1.50 -22.01
N ASN A 242 -2.12 -1.11 -21.83
CA ASN A 242 -1.70 -0.30 -20.68
C ASN A 242 -1.54 1.15 -21.10
N ASN A 243 -1.82 2.06 -20.18
CA ASN A 243 -1.70 3.51 -20.38
C ASN A 243 -2.39 3.97 -21.67
N LEU A 244 -3.68 3.62 -21.82
CA LEU A 244 -4.49 3.92 -23.02
C LEU A 244 -4.54 5.42 -23.37
N LEU A 245 -4.33 6.29 -22.39
CA LEU A 245 -4.29 7.73 -22.57
C LEU A 245 -2.91 8.23 -23.06
N ASP A 246 -1.94 7.35 -23.15
CA ASP A 246 -0.52 7.66 -23.42
C ASP A 246 0.01 8.81 -22.56
N HIS A 247 -0.52 8.91 -21.31
CA HIS A 247 -0.16 9.97 -20.39
C HIS A 247 1.27 9.77 -19.89
N LYS A 248 2.07 10.84 -19.89
CA LYS A 248 3.44 10.82 -19.37
C LYS A 248 3.42 10.79 -17.84
N ASN A 249 3.55 9.59 -17.29
CA ASN A 249 3.54 9.35 -15.86
C ASN A 249 4.95 9.25 -15.28
N TYR A 250 5.17 9.92 -14.15
CA TYR A 250 6.37 9.73 -13.34
C TYR A 250 6.09 8.71 -12.25
N ALA A 251 6.89 7.62 -12.23
CA ALA A 251 6.74 6.55 -11.26
C ALA A 251 7.09 7.01 -9.83
N ASN A 252 8.06 7.90 -9.70
CA ASN A 252 8.58 8.39 -8.42
C ASN A 252 9.10 9.83 -8.50
N ARG A 253 9.51 10.37 -7.36
CA ARG A 253 10.09 11.71 -7.21
C ARG A 253 11.47 11.89 -7.85
N TYR A 254 12.11 10.83 -8.34
CA TYR A 254 13.42 10.90 -9.02
C TYR A 254 13.30 11.06 -10.52
N GLY A 255 12.09 11.30 -11.05
CA GLY A 255 11.86 11.54 -12.47
C GLY A 255 11.82 10.27 -13.32
N ASN A 256 11.80 9.07 -12.72
CA ASN A 256 11.67 7.83 -13.48
C ASN A 256 10.30 7.78 -14.16
N LEU A 257 10.31 7.60 -15.48
CA LEU A 257 9.09 7.50 -16.27
C LEU A 257 8.52 6.08 -16.22
N GLU A 258 7.20 5.99 -16.26
CA GLU A 258 6.49 4.75 -16.58
C GLU A 258 6.52 4.53 -18.09
N LEU A 259 6.23 3.30 -18.49
CA LEU A 259 6.08 2.98 -19.91
C LEU A 259 4.94 3.81 -20.54
N PRO A 260 5.13 4.33 -21.76
CA PRO A 260 4.06 4.94 -22.53
C PRO A 260 2.99 3.90 -22.85
N PHE A 261 2.04 4.24 -23.72
CA PHE A 261 1.10 3.25 -24.22
C PHE A 261 1.84 1.98 -24.66
N ASN A 262 1.39 0.84 -24.16
CA ASN A 262 1.94 -0.46 -24.53
C ASN A 262 0.86 -1.53 -24.43
N TRP A 263 1.09 -2.66 -25.10
CA TRP A 263 0.19 -3.77 -25.11
C TRP A 263 0.89 -5.10 -24.89
N ARG A 264 0.13 -6.08 -24.43
CA ARG A 264 0.58 -7.46 -24.27
C ARG A 264 -0.54 -8.41 -24.70
N LEU A 265 -0.20 -9.34 -25.59
CA LEU A 265 -1.02 -10.48 -25.96
C LEU A 265 -0.44 -11.73 -25.32
N SER A 266 -1.27 -12.53 -24.67
CA SER A 266 -0.87 -13.78 -24.03
C SER A 266 -1.83 -14.91 -24.40
N TYR A 267 -1.28 -16.09 -24.59
CA TYR A 267 -2.00 -17.34 -24.73
C TYR A 267 -1.63 -18.28 -23.59
N SER A 268 -2.62 -18.96 -23.02
CA SER A 268 -2.43 -19.92 -21.94
C SER A 268 -3.17 -21.21 -22.26
N HIS A 269 -2.49 -22.35 -22.08
CA HIS A 269 -3.06 -23.68 -22.23
C HIS A 269 -2.95 -24.44 -20.89
N ARG A 270 -4.02 -25.14 -20.48
CA ARG A 270 -4.02 -26.06 -19.35
C ARG A 270 -3.95 -27.50 -19.86
N PHE A 271 -2.95 -28.20 -19.39
CA PHE A 271 -2.76 -29.64 -19.68
C PHE A 271 -3.71 -30.53 -18.88
#